data_ec7a05fa3d000ab0d62ce5e530d402c3
#
_entry.id   ec7a05fa3d000ab0d62ce5e530d402c3
#
_cell.length_a   1.000
_cell.length_b   1.000
_cell.length_c   1.000
_cell.angle_alpha   90.00
_cell.angle_beta   90.00
_cell.angle_gamma   90.00
#
_symmetry.space_group_name_H-M   'P 1'
#
loop_
_entity.id
_entity.type
_entity.pdbx_description
1 polymer ?
#
loop_
_entity_poly.entity_id
_entity_poly.type
_entity_poly.pdbx_seq_one_letter_code
_entity_poly.pdbx_strand_id
1 'polypeptide(L)'
;MKIVIVGASGTIGSAVSDLLAKDHQVIRVGHSQGDARVDMRDPASTRGLFAKLGQFDALVVASGSVAFNALTEMTDEEWQLGIQSKLMGQINLTRAAIPHLNDRGSITLISGILSEEPINWGASVTTINGAVEHFVKAAACELPRGLRINVVSPTVLAESMDKYASFFPGFVPVPAAKVAQAYQKSVLGVQTGQVFRVNG
;
A
#
# COMPACT_ATOMS: atom_id res chain seq x y z
N MET A 1 10.72 15.93 -6.32
CA MET A 1 10.66 15.17 -5.06
C MET A 1 11.46 13.88 -5.23
N LYS A 2 11.99 13.33 -4.13
CA LYS A 2 12.55 11.98 -4.07
C LYS A 2 11.48 11.06 -3.44
N ILE A 3 11.00 10.09 -4.21
CA ILE A 3 9.87 9.23 -3.84
C ILE A 3 10.33 7.78 -3.77
N VAL A 4 10.08 7.12 -2.65
CA VAL A 4 10.39 5.70 -2.44
C VAL A 4 9.11 4.89 -2.67
N ILE A 5 9.13 3.92 -3.61
CA ILE A 5 7.97 3.08 -3.95
C ILE A 5 8.29 1.62 -3.61
N VAL A 6 7.64 1.09 -2.58
CA VAL A 6 7.73 -0.32 -2.18
C VAL A 6 6.65 -1.12 -2.91
N GLY A 7 7.06 -2.21 -3.56
CA GLY A 7 6.20 -3.00 -4.45
C GLY A 7 6.18 -2.47 -5.89
N ALA A 8 7.21 -1.74 -6.30
CA ALA A 8 7.32 -1.07 -7.59
C ALA A 8 7.23 -1.99 -8.82
N SER A 9 7.48 -3.30 -8.67
CA SER A 9 7.41 -4.30 -9.75
C SER A 9 6.01 -4.91 -9.94
N GLY A 10 5.08 -4.68 -9.00
CA GLY A 10 3.69 -5.16 -9.11
C GLY A 10 2.86 -4.28 -10.08
N THR A 11 1.67 -4.75 -10.46
CA THR A 11 0.78 -4.05 -11.41
C THR A 11 0.51 -2.59 -11.00
N ILE A 12 0.08 -2.36 -9.76
CA ILE A 12 -0.15 -1.00 -9.24
C ILE A 12 1.18 -0.25 -9.11
N GLY A 13 2.19 -0.88 -8.50
CA GLY A 13 3.47 -0.23 -8.23
C GLY A 13 4.20 0.22 -9.49
N SER A 14 4.12 -0.55 -10.58
CA SER A 14 4.66 -0.17 -11.89
C SER A 14 3.92 1.06 -12.44
N ALA A 15 2.59 1.03 -12.47
CA ALA A 15 1.80 2.16 -12.95
C ALA A 15 2.06 3.46 -12.14
N VAL A 16 2.20 3.35 -10.82
CA VAL A 16 2.55 4.49 -9.95
C VAL A 16 3.97 4.98 -10.24
N SER A 17 4.93 4.06 -10.41
CA SER A 17 6.32 4.40 -10.72
C SER A 17 6.44 5.14 -12.04
N ASP A 18 5.75 4.65 -13.08
CA ASP A 18 5.79 5.24 -14.42
C ASP A 18 5.11 6.62 -14.46
N LEU A 19 4.03 6.80 -13.67
CA LEU A 19 3.36 8.09 -13.56
C LEU A 19 4.23 9.12 -12.85
N LEU A 20 4.78 8.78 -11.67
CA LEU A 20 5.53 9.72 -10.85
C LEU A 20 6.95 9.98 -11.36
N ALA A 21 7.56 9.04 -12.08
CA ALA A 21 8.89 9.22 -12.66
C ALA A 21 8.97 10.28 -13.78
N LYS A 22 7.82 10.74 -14.30
CA LYS A 22 7.78 11.82 -15.30
C LYS A 22 8.35 13.13 -14.78
N ASP A 23 8.09 13.43 -13.49
CA ASP A 23 8.43 14.72 -12.90
C ASP A 23 9.24 14.59 -11.60
N HIS A 24 9.51 13.36 -11.13
CA HIS A 24 10.12 13.13 -9.82
C HIS A 24 11.20 12.05 -9.88
N GLN A 25 12.13 12.08 -8.94
CA GLN A 25 13.08 11.00 -8.73
C GLN A 25 12.38 9.85 -8.00
N VAL A 26 12.22 8.71 -8.67
CA VAL A 26 11.60 7.50 -8.10
C VAL A 26 12.69 6.48 -7.76
N ILE A 27 12.65 5.97 -6.52
CA ILE A 27 13.43 4.83 -6.08
C ILE A 27 12.49 3.63 -5.99
N ARG A 28 12.71 2.65 -6.87
CA ARG A 28 11.92 1.43 -6.94
C ARG A 28 12.44 0.41 -5.93
N VAL A 29 11.60 -0.01 -4.99
CA VAL A 29 11.94 -0.98 -3.95
C VAL A 29 11.06 -2.21 -4.07
N GLY A 30 11.68 -3.38 -4.04
CA GLY A 30 10.99 -4.66 -4.05
C GLY A 30 11.63 -5.67 -3.11
N HIS A 31 11.07 -6.87 -3.03
CA HIS A 31 11.65 -7.95 -2.24
C HIS A 31 12.90 -8.52 -2.94
N SER A 32 12.81 -8.79 -4.24
CA SER A 32 13.88 -9.41 -5.04
C SER A 32 14.40 -8.53 -6.18
N GLN A 33 13.71 -7.46 -6.54
CA GLN A 33 14.01 -6.60 -7.69
C GLN A 33 13.90 -5.12 -7.31
N GLY A 34 14.45 -4.24 -8.13
CA GLY A 34 14.43 -2.79 -7.95
C GLY A 34 15.78 -2.19 -7.61
N ASP A 35 15.80 -0.87 -7.40
CA ASP A 35 16.99 -0.09 -7.04
C ASP A 35 17.46 -0.41 -5.60
N ALA A 36 16.53 -0.82 -4.74
CA ALA A 36 16.80 -1.30 -3.40
C ALA A 36 15.85 -2.48 -3.04
N ARG A 37 16.18 -3.19 -1.97
CA ARG A 37 15.43 -4.38 -1.51
C ARG A 37 14.99 -4.24 -0.07
N VAL A 38 13.80 -4.81 0.23
CA VAL A 38 13.25 -4.86 1.59
C VAL A 38 12.39 -6.11 1.78
N ASP A 39 12.54 -6.78 2.92
CA ASP A 39 11.47 -7.61 3.47
C ASP A 39 10.66 -6.75 4.44
N MET A 40 9.45 -6.36 4.05
CA MET A 40 8.60 -5.50 4.88
C MET A 40 8.10 -6.20 6.15
N ARG A 41 8.17 -7.52 6.22
CA ARG A 41 7.83 -8.31 7.41
C ARG A 41 8.91 -8.23 8.48
N ASP A 42 10.17 -7.94 8.08
CA ASP A 42 11.28 -7.78 9.00
C ASP A 42 11.52 -6.30 9.36
N PRO A 43 11.28 -5.90 10.63
CA PRO A 43 11.55 -4.53 11.09
C PRO A 43 13.02 -4.10 10.96
N ALA A 44 13.98 -5.04 11.01
CA ALA A 44 15.38 -4.71 10.82
C ALA A 44 15.68 -4.38 9.35
N SER A 45 15.11 -5.15 8.43
CA SER A 45 15.18 -4.88 6.99
C SER A 45 14.60 -3.51 6.63
N THR A 46 13.43 -3.15 7.19
CA THR A 46 12.80 -1.85 6.92
C THR A 46 13.64 -0.68 7.45
N ARG A 47 14.18 -0.78 8.66
CA ARG A 47 15.10 0.25 9.19
C ARG A 47 16.38 0.36 8.37
N GLY A 48 16.98 -0.77 7.98
CA GLY A 48 18.17 -0.81 7.15
C GLY A 48 17.98 -0.20 5.76
N LEU A 49 16.79 -0.36 5.17
CA LEU A 49 16.45 0.27 3.89
C LEU A 49 16.56 1.80 4.00
N PHE A 50 15.83 2.42 4.93
CA PHE A 50 15.77 3.89 5.01
C PHE A 50 17.08 4.50 5.51
N ALA A 51 17.83 3.82 6.37
CA ALA A 51 19.16 4.25 6.76
C ALA A 51 20.12 4.35 5.54
N LYS A 52 20.00 3.45 4.57
CA LYS A 52 20.78 3.49 3.32
C LYS A 52 20.29 4.55 2.33
N LEU A 53 18.98 4.75 2.23
CA LEU A 53 18.39 5.70 1.28
C LEU A 53 18.56 7.16 1.71
N GLY A 54 18.73 7.40 3.01
CA GLY A 54 18.80 8.74 3.59
C GLY A 54 17.45 9.47 3.47
N GLN A 55 17.47 10.80 3.36
CA GLN A 55 16.28 11.65 3.31
C GLN A 55 15.51 11.54 1.99
N PHE A 56 14.17 11.59 2.07
CA PHE A 56 13.25 11.56 0.92
C PHE A 56 11.94 12.29 1.25
N ASP A 57 11.09 12.51 0.23
CA ASP A 57 9.88 13.35 0.36
C ASP A 57 8.59 12.53 0.49
N ALA A 58 8.54 11.33 -0.10
CA ALA A 58 7.34 10.51 -0.06
C ALA A 58 7.66 9.00 -0.02
N LEU A 59 6.88 8.28 0.79
CA LEU A 59 6.80 6.82 0.79
C LEU A 59 5.49 6.39 0.13
N VAL A 60 5.59 5.52 -0.86
CA VAL A 60 4.46 4.82 -1.48
C VAL A 60 4.61 3.34 -1.21
N VAL A 61 3.55 2.70 -0.73
CA VAL A 61 3.48 1.25 -0.56
C VAL A 61 2.37 0.70 -1.45
N ALA A 62 2.74 -0.16 -2.40
CA ALA A 62 1.84 -0.87 -3.31
C ALA A 62 2.10 -2.39 -3.21
N SER A 63 2.28 -2.88 -2.00
CA SER A 63 2.65 -4.26 -1.70
C SER A 63 1.96 -4.77 -0.43
N GLY A 64 1.80 -6.07 -0.36
CA GLY A 64 1.24 -6.79 0.78
C GLY A 64 0.45 -8.01 0.31
N SER A 65 0.76 -9.17 0.88
CA SER A 65 0.10 -10.44 0.56
C SER A 65 -1.03 -10.71 1.55
N VAL A 66 -2.08 -11.37 1.07
CA VAL A 66 -3.21 -11.87 1.87
C VAL A 66 -3.61 -13.25 1.32
N ALA A 67 -4.25 -14.06 2.15
CA ALA A 67 -4.85 -15.32 1.74
C ALA A 67 -6.37 -15.17 1.57
N PHE A 68 -6.93 -15.94 0.63
CA PHE A 68 -8.36 -16.10 0.42
C PHE A 68 -8.71 -17.57 0.68
N ASN A 69 -9.59 -17.82 1.65
CA ASN A 69 -10.09 -19.15 1.96
C ASN A 69 -11.42 -19.05 2.71
N ALA A 70 -12.19 -20.15 2.76
CA ALA A 70 -13.39 -20.22 3.59
C ALA A 70 -13.04 -19.97 5.05
N LEU A 71 -13.86 -19.20 5.76
CA LEU A 71 -13.56 -18.81 7.15
C LEU A 71 -13.33 -20.02 8.06
N THR A 72 -14.06 -21.12 7.82
CA THR A 72 -13.94 -22.37 8.61
C THR A 72 -12.74 -23.23 8.25
N GLU A 73 -12.08 -22.96 7.13
CA GLU A 73 -10.95 -23.73 6.60
C GLU A 73 -9.64 -22.93 6.60
N MET A 74 -9.70 -21.62 6.86
CA MET A 74 -8.54 -20.77 6.87
C MET A 74 -7.61 -21.11 8.02
N THR A 75 -6.37 -21.45 7.69
CA THR A 75 -5.36 -21.82 8.69
C THR A 75 -4.78 -20.61 9.41
N ASP A 76 -4.14 -20.84 10.56
CA ASP A 76 -3.43 -19.79 11.29
C ASP A 76 -2.31 -19.17 10.45
N GLU A 77 -1.61 -19.96 9.63
CA GLU A 77 -0.55 -19.51 8.73
C GLU A 77 -1.10 -18.58 7.64
N GLU A 78 -2.27 -18.87 7.08
CA GLU A 78 -2.96 -18.02 6.10
C GLU A 78 -3.37 -16.67 6.74
N TRP A 79 -3.88 -16.69 7.98
CA TRP A 79 -4.14 -15.46 8.76
C TRP A 79 -2.86 -14.68 9.00
N GLN A 80 -1.81 -15.35 9.47
CA GLN A 80 -0.51 -14.70 9.75
C GLN A 80 0.14 -14.11 8.50
N LEU A 81 -0.04 -14.73 7.33
CA LEU A 81 0.46 -14.17 6.07
C LEU A 81 -0.03 -12.75 5.87
N GLY A 82 -1.33 -12.51 5.99
CA GLY A 82 -1.90 -11.18 5.80
C GLY A 82 -1.52 -10.20 6.91
N ILE A 83 -1.55 -10.66 8.16
CA ILE A 83 -1.17 -9.86 9.33
C ILE A 83 0.29 -9.41 9.21
N GLN A 84 1.22 -10.31 8.95
CA GLN A 84 2.65 -10.00 8.91
C GLN A 84 3.03 -9.22 7.64
N SER A 85 2.45 -9.58 6.50
CA SER A 85 2.79 -8.94 5.23
C SER A 85 2.04 -7.62 5.04
N LYS A 86 0.71 -7.67 4.88
CA LYS A 86 -0.06 -6.49 4.45
C LYS A 86 -0.32 -5.50 5.58
N LEU A 87 -0.57 -5.95 6.82
CA LEU A 87 -0.80 -5.04 7.94
C LEU A 87 0.51 -4.59 8.57
N MET A 88 1.22 -5.50 9.24
CA MET A 88 2.44 -5.14 9.96
C MET A 88 3.56 -4.68 9.04
N GLY A 89 3.66 -5.24 7.82
CA GLY A 89 4.63 -4.78 6.83
C GLY A 89 4.47 -3.30 6.49
N GLN A 90 3.25 -2.83 6.27
CA GLN A 90 2.99 -1.40 6.00
C GLN A 90 3.21 -0.54 7.24
N ILE A 91 2.85 -1.02 8.43
CA ILE A 91 3.12 -0.34 9.70
C ILE A 91 4.64 -0.22 9.94
N ASN A 92 5.40 -1.28 9.72
CA ASN A 92 6.86 -1.29 9.87
C ASN A 92 7.53 -0.30 8.92
N LEU A 93 7.12 -0.29 7.64
CA LEU A 93 7.61 0.69 6.65
C LEU A 93 7.28 2.11 7.09
N THR A 94 6.05 2.38 7.52
CA THR A 94 5.62 3.69 8.01
C THR A 94 6.49 4.16 9.16
N ARG A 95 6.64 3.35 10.20
CA ARG A 95 7.43 3.70 11.41
C ARG A 95 8.90 3.92 11.10
N ALA A 96 9.47 3.09 10.24
CA ALA A 96 10.88 3.21 9.85
C ALA A 96 11.14 4.40 8.93
N ALA A 97 10.14 4.84 8.14
CA ALA A 97 10.26 5.97 7.21
C ALA A 97 10.21 7.34 7.92
N ILE A 98 9.45 7.48 9.01
CA ILE A 98 9.22 8.78 9.69
C ILE A 98 10.51 9.56 9.98
N PRO A 99 11.60 8.99 10.52
CA PRO A 99 12.85 9.73 10.78
C PRO A 99 13.56 10.22 9.51
N HIS A 100 13.26 9.64 8.36
CA HIS A 100 13.92 9.90 7.09
C HIS A 100 13.07 10.75 6.12
N LEU A 101 11.80 10.96 6.43
CA LEU A 101 10.94 11.84 5.63
C LEU A 101 11.30 13.30 5.90
N ASN A 102 11.41 14.09 4.83
CA ASN A 102 11.49 15.53 4.89
C ASN A 102 10.21 16.11 5.52
N ASP A 103 10.31 17.31 6.11
CA ASP A 103 9.15 18.00 6.66
C ASP A 103 8.05 18.15 5.61
N ARG A 104 6.80 17.98 6.03
CA ARG A 104 5.61 18.00 5.17
C ARG A 104 5.59 16.87 4.11
N GLY A 105 6.45 15.87 4.25
CA GLY A 105 6.46 14.67 3.42
C GLY A 105 5.17 13.84 3.54
N SER A 106 5.03 12.82 2.70
CA SER A 106 3.81 12.00 2.65
C SER A 106 4.08 10.50 2.67
N ILE A 107 3.11 9.77 3.22
CA ILE A 107 3.04 8.31 3.21
C ILE A 107 1.73 7.90 2.55
N THR A 108 1.78 6.97 1.59
CA THR A 108 0.58 6.42 0.96
C THR A 108 0.62 4.90 1.00
N LEU A 109 -0.34 4.32 1.69
CA LEU A 109 -0.51 2.88 1.88
C LEU A 109 -1.54 2.29 0.90
N ILE A 110 -1.71 0.95 0.94
CA ILE A 110 -2.67 0.22 0.12
C ILE A 110 -3.62 -0.62 0.98
N SER A 111 -4.93 -0.47 0.79
CA SER A 111 -5.96 -1.38 1.27
C SER A 111 -6.67 -2.07 0.10
N GLY A 112 -7.95 -1.92 -0.03
CA GLY A 112 -8.79 -2.40 -1.12
C GLY A 112 -10.26 -2.39 -0.75
N ILE A 113 -11.15 -2.33 -1.74
CA ILE A 113 -12.59 -2.21 -1.59
C ILE A 113 -13.22 -3.25 -0.65
N LEU A 114 -12.56 -4.40 -0.51
CA LEU A 114 -13.04 -5.48 0.36
C LEU A 114 -13.07 -5.09 1.86
N SER A 115 -12.52 -3.93 2.24
CA SER A 115 -12.75 -3.35 3.58
C SER A 115 -14.21 -2.97 3.81
N GLU A 116 -14.95 -2.65 2.75
CA GLU A 116 -16.34 -2.17 2.79
C GLU A 116 -17.31 -3.14 2.10
N GLU A 117 -16.88 -3.77 1.02
CA GLU A 117 -17.70 -4.70 0.22
C GLU A 117 -17.06 -6.09 0.23
N PRO A 118 -17.34 -6.93 1.24
CA PRO A 118 -16.73 -8.26 1.37
C PRO A 118 -17.23 -9.21 0.29
N ILE A 119 -16.38 -10.18 -0.05
CA ILE A 119 -16.69 -11.29 -0.95
C ILE A 119 -16.56 -12.64 -0.24
N ASN A 120 -17.04 -13.71 -0.86
CA ASN A 120 -16.79 -15.05 -0.36
C ASN A 120 -15.28 -15.31 -0.22
N TRP A 121 -14.89 -16.00 0.86
CA TRP A 121 -13.50 -16.30 1.21
C TRP A 121 -12.64 -15.05 1.49
N GLY A 122 -13.28 -13.90 1.69
CA GLY A 122 -12.63 -12.61 1.88
C GLY A 122 -12.43 -12.20 3.34
N ALA A 123 -12.77 -13.01 4.35
CA ALA A 123 -12.76 -12.60 5.76
C ALA A 123 -11.39 -12.03 6.20
N SER A 124 -10.30 -12.72 5.87
CA SER A 124 -8.94 -12.25 6.18
C SER A 124 -8.62 -10.92 5.50
N VAL A 125 -8.84 -10.83 4.19
CA VAL A 125 -8.50 -9.63 3.44
C VAL A 125 -9.36 -8.43 3.85
N THR A 126 -10.66 -8.64 4.14
CA THR A 126 -11.56 -7.60 4.65
C THR A 126 -11.06 -7.05 5.98
N THR A 127 -10.75 -7.94 6.93
CA THR A 127 -10.22 -7.56 8.24
C THR A 127 -8.92 -6.76 8.12
N ILE A 128 -7.98 -7.23 7.31
CA ILE A 128 -6.67 -6.60 7.15
C ILE A 128 -6.75 -5.26 6.43
N ASN A 129 -7.56 -5.15 5.38
CA ASN A 129 -7.79 -3.87 4.70
C ASN A 129 -8.41 -2.84 5.64
N GLY A 130 -9.43 -3.24 6.41
CA GLY A 130 -10.04 -2.39 7.43
C GLY A 130 -9.03 -1.94 8.49
N ALA A 131 -8.19 -2.86 8.97
CA ALA A 131 -7.13 -2.53 9.95
C ALA A 131 -6.13 -1.49 9.41
N VAL A 132 -5.69 -1.62 8.13
CA VAL A 132 -4.82 -0.63 7.49
C VAL A 132 -5.48 0.74 7.39
N GLU A 133 -6.77 0.80 7.02
CA GLU A 133 -7.51 2.07 6.91
C GLU A 133 -7.67 2.76 8.26
N HIS A 134 -7.96 2.01 9.32
CA HIS A 134 -8.06 2.55 10.68
C HIS A 134 -6.70 2.96 11.25
N PHE A 135 -5.63 2.21 10.95
CA PHE A 135 -4.26 2.62 11.27
C PHE A 135 -3.94 3.99 10.65
N VAL A 136 -4.27 4.19 9.37
CA VAL A 136 -4.02 5.47 8.67
C VAL A 136 -4.77 6.64 9.34
N LYS A 137 -6.03 6.44 9.71
CA LYS A 137 -6.82 7.47 10.40
C LYS A 137 -6.20 7.87 11.74
N ALA A 138 -5.76 6.88 12.53
CA ALA A 138 -5.13 7.12 13.83
C ALA A 138 -3.74 7.78 13.65
N ALA A 139 -2.90 7.23 12.78
CA ALA A 139 -1.57 7.74 12.53
C ALA A 139 -1.56 9.19 12.02
N ALA A 140 -2.56 9.60 11.23
CA ALA A 140 -2.69 10.98 10.75
C ALA A 140 -2.80 12.01 11.88
N CYS A 141 -3.28 11.62 13.06
CA CYS A 141 -3.39 12.49 14.22
C CYS A 141 -2.07 12.60 15.03
N GLU A 142 -1.13 11.67 14.80
CA GLU A 142 0.09 11.54 15.61
C GLU A 142 1.37 11.90 14.85
N LEU A 143 1.32 11.99 13.50
CA LEU A 143 2.50 12.25 12.69
C LEU A 143 3.08 13.63 12.96
N PRO A 144 4.41 13.73 13.24
CA PRO A 144 5.08 14.99 13.51
C PRO A 144 5.40 15.77 12.22
N ARG A 145 5.88 16.99 12.35
CA ARG A 145 6.49 17.80 11.30
C ARG A 145 5.61 18.05 10.07
N GLY A 146 4.27 18.01 10.26
CA GLY A 146 3.32 18.17 9.15
C GLY A 146 3.34 17.01 8.14
N LEU A 147 3.87 15.84 8.53
CA LEU A 147 3.82 14.64 7.71
C LEU A 147 2.37 14.22 7.49
N ARG A 148 2.08 13.71 6.32
CA ARG A 148 0.73 13.24 5.93
C ARG A 148 0.75 11.74 5.67
N ILE A 149 -0.36 11.06 5.98
CA ILE A 149 -0.55 9.66 5.67
C ILE A 149 -1.95 9.43 5.12
N ASN A 150 -2.04 8.69 4.01
CA ASN A 150 -3.31 8.29 3.41
C ASN A 150 -3.22 6.83 2.95
N VAL A 151 -4.36 6.27 2.55
CA VAL A 151 -4.44 4.93 1.96
C VAL A 151 -5.26 4.97 0.68
N VAL A 152 -4.81 4.22 -0.33
CA VAL A 152 -5.57 3.99 -1.57
C VAL A 152 -6.30 2.66 -1.45
N SER A 153 -7.62 2.68 -1.72
CA SER A 153 -8.53 1.53 -1.63
C SER A 153 -9.14 1.27 -3.00
N PRO A 154 -8.47 0.51 -3.88
CA PRO A 154 -9.01 0.19 -5.20
C PRO A 154 -10.01 -0.95 -5.15
N THR A 155 -10.95 -0.97 -6.11
CA THR A 155 -11.68 -2.18 -6.50
C THR A 155 -10.75 -3.14 -7.25
N VAL A 156 -11.27 -4.25 -7.75
CA VAL A 156 -10.51 -5.22 -8.54
C VAL A 156 -9.90 -4.54 -9.76
N LEU A 157 -8.65 -4.90 -10.08
CA LEU A 157 -7.96 -4.34 -11.24
C LEU A 157 -8.42 -5.00 -12.53
N ALA A 158 -8.60 -4.22 -13.60
CA ALA A 158 -8.91 -4.73 -14.92
C ALA A 158 -7.85 -5.74 -15.40
N GLU A 159 -6.59 -5.48 -15.10
CA GLU A 159 -5.45 -6.34 -15.42
C GLU A 159 -5.45 -7.67 -14.64
N SER A 160 -6.30 -7.81 -13.64
CA SER A 160 -6.39 -9.01 -12.79
C SER A 160 -7.68 -9.81 -13.02
N MET A 161 -8.57 -9.37 -13.90
CA MET A 161 -9.88 -9.97 -14.11
C MET A 161 -9.80 -11.43 -14.60
N ASP A 162 -8.83 -11.77 -15.42
CA ASP A 162 -8.63 -13.16 -15.87
C ASP A 162 -8.49 -14.14 -14.70
N LYS A 163 -7.95 -13.66 -13.57
CA LYS A 163 -7.71 -14.47 -12.38
C LYS A 163 -8.83 -14.37 -11.35
N TYR A 164 -9.46 -13.19 -11.24
CA TYR A 164 -10.31 -12.89 -10.08
C TYR A 164 -11.77 -12.63 -10.42
N ALA A 165 -12.19 -12.64 -11.70
CA ALA A 165 -13.56 -12.29 -12.11
C ALA A 165 -14.65 -13.08 -11.37
N SER A 166 -14.42 -14.39 -11.13
CA SER A 166 -15.38 -15.26 -10.44
C SER A 166 -15.61 -14.88 -8.97
N PHE A 167 -14.65 -14.18 -8.34
CA PHE A 167 -14.75 -13.75 -6.94
C PHE A 167 -15.39 -12.37 -6.79
N PHE A 168 -15.50 -11.60 -7.90
CA PHE A 168 -15.97 -10.22 -7.90
C PHE A 168 -17.24 -10.02 -8.78
N PRO A 169 -18.31 -10.81 -8.57
CA PRO A 169 -19.52 -10.64 -9.35
C PRO A 169 -20.16 -9.26 -9.09
N GLY A 170 -20.40 -8.49 -10.16
CA GLY A 170 -21.01 -7.15 -10.06
C GLY A 170 -20.06 -6.00 -9.72
N PHE A 171 -18.81 -6.27 -9.39
CA PHE A 171 -17.82 -5.21 -9.22
C PHE A 171 -17.35 -4.67 -10.60
N VAL A 172 -17.22 -3.36 -10.68
CA VAL A 172 -16.67 -2.70 -11.87
C VAL A 172 -15.16 -2.60 -11.74
N PRO A 173 -14.37 -3.28 -12.61
CA PRO A 173 -12.92 -3.23 -12.50
C PRO A 173 -12.36 -1.88 -12.95
N VAL A 174 -11.20 -1.51 -12.40
CA VAL A 174 -10.49 -0.28 -12.76
C VAL A 174 -9.08 -0.58 -13.28
N PRO A 175 -8.57 0.17 -14.25
CA PRO A 175 -7.18 0.03 -14.70
C PRO A 175 -6.21 0.52 -13.62
N ALA A 176 -5.03 -0.10 -13.52
CA ALA A 176 -3.97 0.31 -12.61
C ALA A 176 -3.56 1.78 -12.79
N ALA A 177 -3.67 2.32 -13.99
CA ALA A 177 -3.42 3.73 -14.28
C ALA A 177 -4.39 4.67 -13.50
N LYS A 178 -5.67 4.30 -13.31
CA LYS A 178 -6.62 5.07 -12.50
C LYS A 178 -6.23 5.00 -11.00
N VAL A 179 -5.77 3.85 -10.55
CA VAL A 179 -5.25 3.69 -9.19
C VAL A 179 -4.01 4.55 -8.97
N ALA A 180 -3.09 4.60 -9.94
CA ALA A 180 -1.90 5.45 -9.88
C ALA A 180 -2.22 6.94 -9.71
N GLN A 181 -3.32 7.44 -10.31
CA GLN A 181 -3.77 8.83 -10.11
C GLN A 181 -4.19 9.10 -8.66
N ALA A 182 -4.79 8.13 -7.97
CA ALA A 182 -5.12 8.27 -6.55
C ALA A 182 -3.85 8.35 -5.67
N TYR A 183 -2.82 7.57 -6.00
CA TYR A 183 -1.51 7.70 -5.36
C TYR A 183 -0.89 9.08 -5.62
N GLN A 184 -0.90 9.55 -6.85
CA GLN A 184 -0.41 10.90 -7.20
C GLN A 184 -1.16 11.98 -6.39
N LYS A 185 -2.49 11.89 -6.30
CA LYS A 185 -3.31 12.79 -5.47
C LYS A 185 -2.90 12.76 -4.00
N SER A 186 -2.61 11.59 -3.44
CA SER A 186 -2.15 11.44 -2.06
C SER A 186 -0.75 12.05 -1.85
N VAL A 187 0.18 11.76 -2.76
CA VAL A 187 1.58 12.23 -2.67
C VAL A 187 1.66 13.75 -2.80
N LEU A 188 0.97 14.33 -3.78
CA LEU A 188 1.09 15.76 -4.13
C LEU A 188 0.04 16.65 -3.46
N GLY A 189 -1.08 16.09 -2.99
CA GLY A 189 -2.16 16.85 -2.37
C GLY A 189 -1.88 17.23 -0.92
N VAL A 190 -2.85 17.87 -0.28
CA VAL A 190 -2.74 18.41 1.10
C VAL A 190 -3.47 17.55 2.14
N GLN A 191 -4.24 16.56 1.71
CA GLN A 191 -5.08 15.76 2.58
C GLN A 191 -4.26 14.76 3.40
N THR A 192 -4.73 14.45 4.62
CA THR A 192 -4.18 13.42 5.50
C THR A 192 -5.31 12.60 6.14
N GLY A 193 -5.04 11.37 6.55
CA GLY A 193 -6.01 10.47 7.17
C GLY A 193 -7.09 9.95 6.23
N GLN A 194 -6.95 10.12 4.92
CA GLN A 194 -7.97 9.79 3.94
C GLN A 194 -7.85 8.36 3.40
N VAL A 195 -9.01 7.79 3.09
CA VAL A 195 -9.15 6.59 2.25
C VAL A 195 -9.54 7.06 0.85
N PHE A 196 -8.61 7.00 -0.09
CA PHE A 196 -8.87 7.32 -1.50
C PHE A 196 -9.45 6.09 -2.19
N ARG A 197 -10.77 6.01 -2.27
CA ARG A 197 -11.47 4.93 -2.98
C ARG A 197 -11.32 5.11 -4.48
N VAL A 198 -11.01 4.00 -5.16
CA VAL A 198 -10.91 3.98 -6.63
C VAL A 198 -11.88 2.92 -7.13
N ASN A 199 -13.12 3.35 -7.31
CA ASN A 199 -14.22 2.53 -7.81
C ASN A 199 -14.42 2.77 -9.32
N GLY A 200 -15.05 1.82 -9.98
CA GLY A 200 -15.40 1.90 -11.39
C GLY A 200 -16.45 2.97 -11.69
#